data_5e214d541d27a5b624a4e0dc424c2cab
#
_entry.id   5e214d541d27a5b624a4e0dc424c2cab
#
_cell.length_a   1.000
_cell.length_b   1.000
_cell.length_c   1.000
_cell.angle_alpha   90.00
_cell.angle_beta   90.00
_cell.angle_gamma   90.00
#
_symmetry.space_group_name_H-M   'P 1'
#
loop_
_entity.id
_entity.type
_entity.pdbx_description
1 polymer ?
#
loop_
_entity_poly.entity_id
_entity_poly.type
_entity_poly.pdbx_seq_one_letter_code
_entity_poly.pdbx_strand_id
1 'polypeptide(L)'
;MEKLPHILLVDDDDTTNFLNELLLKKLNVTDQVHVARNGQEAMSLLTQPPPFEPTLLLLDIGMPVMDGIQFLEAYLGLPQAQQDATIIVMLTTSMDSGDLARINELPIAGLVSKPLNREKIDMLLQLHFHRQLPA
;
A
#
# COMPACT_ATOMS: atom_id res chain seq x y z
N MET A 1 -11.73 -4.85 17.09
CA MET A 1 -11.19 -5.32 15.79
C MET A 1 -9.77 -5.83 15.99
N GLU A 2 -9.44 -6.91 15.35
CA GLU A 2 -8.07 -7.41 15.34
C GLU A 2 -7.21 -6.55 14.41
N LYS A 3 -6.03 -6.14 14.89
CA LYS A 3 -5.13 -5.28 14.13
C LYS A 3 -4.41 -6.05 13.03
N LEU A 4 -4.08 -5.34 11.93
CA LEU A 4 -3.22 -5.89 10.90
C LEU A 4 -1.78 -5.93 11.41
N PRO A 5 -1.01 -7.00 11.14
CA PRO A 5 0.36 -7.12 11.65
C PRO A 5 1.30 -6.01 11.17
N HIS A 6 1.36 -5.76 9.88
CA HIS A 6 2.27 -4.78 9.28
C HIS A 6 1.62 -4.07 8.11
N ILE A 7 1.81 -2.75 8.05
CA ILE A 7 1.40 -1.94 6.89
C ILE A 7 2.62 -1.22 6.35
N LEU A 8 2.80 -1.26 5.03
CA LEU A 8 3.86 -0.52 4.34
C LEU A 8 3.23 0.63 3.56
N LEU A 9 3.69 1.84 3.83
CA LEU A 9 3.34 3.06 3.08
C LEU A 9 4.46 3.34 2.08
N VAL A 10 4.11 3.46 0.81
CA VAL A 10 5.08 3.76 -0.25
C VAL A 10 4.67 5.07 -0.91
N ASP A 11 5.35 6.15 -0.55
CA ASP A 11 5.06 7.51 -1.02
C ASP A 11 6.31 8.37 -0.82
N ASP A 12 6.60 9.26 -1.74
CA ASP A 12 7.78 10.13 -1.64
C ASP A 12 7.53 11.39 -0.79
N ASP A 13 6.29 11.64 -0.41
CA ASP A 13 5.92 12.79 0.41
C ASP A 13 5.94 12.42 1.90
N ASP A 14 6.93 12.95 2.63
CA ASP A 14 7.09 12.68 4.06
C ASP A 14 5.87 13.12 4.87
N THR A 15 5.25 14.23 4.51
CA THR A 15 4.06 14.73 5.20
C THR A 15 2.90 13.77 5.04
N THR A 16 2.66 13.29 3.82
CA THR A 16 1.61 12.31 3.55
C THR A 16 1.84 11.02 4.33
N ASN A 17 3.08 10.51 4.34
CA ASN A 17 3.43 9.31 5.11
C ASN A 17 3.19 9.51 6.61
N PHE A 18 3.60 10.65 7.14
CA PHE A 18 3.42 10.96 8.56
C PHE A 18 1.93 10.99 8.93
N LEU A 19 1.12 11.68 8.12
CA LEU A 19 -0.32 11.79 8.40
C LEU A 19 -1.04 10.45 8.27
N ASN A 20 -0.65 9.64 7.28
CA ASN A 20 -1.25 8.32 7.09
C ASN A 20 -0.86 7.37 8.23
N GLU A 21 0.39 7.41 8.67
CA GLU A 21 0.83 6.62 9.82
C GLU A 21 0.07 7.01 11.08
N LEU A 22 -0.06 8.31 11.32
CA LEU A 22 -0.79 8.83 12.48
C LEU A 22 -2.25 8.36 12.47
N LEU A 23 -2.90 8.46 11.31
CA LEU A 23 -4.29 8.03 11.15
C LEU A 23 -4.46 6.53 11.39
N LEU A 24 -3.61 5.70 10.81
CA LEU A 24 -3.68 4.25 10.98
C LEU A 24 -3.49 3.83 12.43
N LYS A 25 -2.57 4.48 13.14
CA LYS A 25 -2.34 4.20 14.56
C LYS A 25 -3.48 4.71 15.42
N LYS A 26 -4.01 5.89 15.14
CA LYS A 26 -5.13 6.48 15.87
C LYS A 26 -6.39 5.62 15.75
N LEU A 27 -6.62 5.03 14.59
CA LEU A 27 -7.77 4.14 14.35
C LEU A 27 -7.51 2.71 14.84
N ASN A 28 -6.34 2.43 15.39
CA ASN A 28 -5.95 1.10 15.87
C ASN A 28 -5.98 0.03 14.77
N VAL A 29 -5.66 0.41 13.54
CA VAL A 29 -5.59 -0.52 12.41
C VAL A 29 -4.35 -1.40 12.54
N THR A 30 -3.23 -0.82 12.97
CA THR A 30 -1.97 -1.53 13.16
C THR A 30 -1.09 -0.79 14.17
N ASP A 31 -0.16 -1.52 14.81
CA ASP A 31 0.90 -0.94 15.62
C ASP A 31 2.21 -0.82 14.83
N GLN A 32 2.30 -1.43 13.65
CA GLN A 32 3.53 -1.55 12.87
C GLN A 32 3.35 -0.91 11.49
N VAL A 33 3.79 0.33 11.36
CA VAL A 33 3.81 1.05 10.09
C VAL A 33 5.25 1.21 9.62
N HIS A 34 5.51 0.83 8.37
CA HIS A 34 6.80 0.99 7.72
C HIS A 34 6.62 1.93 6.55
N VAL A 35 7.67 2.66 6.19
CA VAL A 35 7.63 3.65 5.11
C VAL A 35 8.76 3.40 4.13
N ALA A 36 8.43 3.40 2.84
CA ALA A 36 9.38 3.47 1.73
C ALA A 36 9.04 4.71 0.92
N ARG A 37 10.07 5.42 0.44
CA ARG A 37 9.89 6.71 -0.24
C ARG A 37 9.84 6.60 -1.75
N ASN A 38 10.06 5.41 -2.29
CA ASN A 38 9.93 5.11 -3.71
C ASN A 38 9.82 3.58 -3.88
N GLY A 39 9.58 3.17 -5.12
CA GLY A 39 9.44 1.75 -5.43
C GLY A 39 10.70 0.93 -5.18
N GLN A 40 11.88 1.52 -5.39
CA GLN A 40 13.15 0.82 -5.16
C GLN A 40 13.37 0.53 -3.68
N GLU A 41 13.09 1.49 -2.79
CA GLU A 41 13.16 1.25 -1.34
C GLU A 41 12.17 0.16 -0.92
N ALA A 42 10.96 0.20 -1.47
CA ALA A 42 9.96 -0.82 -1.18
C ALA A 42 10.44 -2.20 -1.62
N MET A 43 10.98 -2.33 -2.84
CA MET A 43 11.53 -3.60 -3.32
C MET A 43 12.69 -4.09 -2.44
N SER A 44 13.54 -3.19 -1.97
CA SER A 44 14.63 -3.55 -1.06
C SER A 44 14.11 -4.16 0.24
N LEU A 45 13.05 -3.58 0.82
CA LEU A 45 12.43 -4.14 2.03
C LEU A 45 11.86 -5.53 1.78
N LEU A 46 11.27 -5.75 0.61
CA LEU A 46 10.61 -7.02 0.28
C LEU A 46 11.61 -8.13 -0.10
N THR A 47 12.82 -7.78 -0.54
CA THR A 47 13.77 -8.75 -1.09
C THR A 47 15.00 -8.99 -0.22
N GLN A 48 15.38 -8.07 0.67
CA GLN A 48 16.54 -8.25 1.56
C GLN A 48 16.21 -9.23 2.68
N PRO A 49 17.12 -10.17 2.98
CA PRO A 49 16.88 -11.13 4.06
C PRO A 49 16.92 -10.46 5.45
N PRO A 50 16.01 -10.80 6.39
CA PRO A 50 14.82 -11.61 6.12
C PRO A 50 13.80 -10.82 5.30
N PRO A 51 13.13 -11.44 4.32
CA PRO A 51 12.17 -10.72 3.50
C PRO A 51 11.00 -10.21 4.33
N PHE A 52 10.63 -8.95 4.10
CA PHE A 52 9.52 -8.31 4.78
C PHE A 52 8.23 -8.56 3.99
N GLU A 53 7.19 -9.05 4.66
CA GLU A 53 5.89 -9.35 4.04
C GLU A 53 4.80 -8.52 4.72
N PRO A 54 4.53 -7.29 4.22
CA PRO A 54 3.45 -6.48 4.79
C PRO A 54 2.10 -7.11 4.49
N THR A 55 1.16 -6.97 5.42
CA THR A 55 -0.22 -7.42 5.24
C THR A 55 -0.94 -6.52 4.24
N LEU A 56 -0.72 -5.21 4.35
CA LEU A 56 -1.29 -4.20 3.46
C LEU A 56 -0.17 -3.27 2.99
N LEU A 57 -0.13 -3.02 1.69
CA LEU A 57 0.78 -2.07 1.07
C LEU A 57 -0.04 -0.97 0.40
N LEU A 58 0.13 0.27 0.85
CA LEU A 58 -0.52 1.45 0.27
C LEU A 58 0.50 2.15 -0.62
N LEU A 59 0.23 2.19 -1.91
CA LEU A 59 1.21 2.54 -2.94
C LEU A 59 0.79 3.80 -3.70
N ASP A 60 1.64 4.82 -3.67
CA ASP A 60 1.49 6.01 -4.51
C ASP A 60 1.99 5.72 -5.93
N ILE A 61 1.35 6.34 -6.92
CA ILE A 61 1.75 6.19 -8.33
C ILE A 61 2.99 7.02 -8.66
N GLY A 62 2.95 8.30 -8.34
CA GLY A 62 3.96 9.26 -8.83
C GLY A 62 5.11 9.43 -7.88
N MET A 63 6.18 8.64 -8.05
CA MET A 63 7.37 8.71 -7.21
C MET A 63 8.63 8.77 -8.07
N PRO A 64 9.72 9.39 -7.58
CA PRO A 64 10.99 9.39 -8.29
C PRO A 64 11.66 8.01 -8.25
N VAL A 65 12.67 7.80 -9.06
CA VAL A 65 13.51 6.59 -9.15
C VAL A 65 12.72 5.40 -9.70
N MET A 66 11.72 4.94 -8.97
CA MET A 66 10.82 3.87 -9.40
C MET A 66 9.40 4.23 -8.96
N ASP A 67 8.52 4.52 -9.91
CA ASP A 67 7.13 4.88 -9.61
C ASP A 67 6.29 3.64 -9.24
N GLY A 68 5.02 3.88 -8.90
CA GLY A 68 4.14 2.81 -8.45
C GLY A 68 3.90 1.73 -9.49
N ILE A 69 3.77 2.11 -10.76
CA ILE A 69 3.53 1.15 -11.84
C ILE A 69 4.78 0.31 -12.09
N GLN A 70 5.96 0.94 -12.13
CA GLN A 70 7.23 0.23 -12.26
C GLN A 70 7.46 -0.72 -11.09
N PHE A 71 7.10 -0.30 -9.88
CA PHE A 71 7.17 -1.15 -8.70
C PHE A 71 6.29 -2.40 -8.86
N LEU A 72 5.04 -2.23 -9.32
CA LEU A 72 4.13 -3.35 -9.52
C LEU A 72 4.63 -4.32 -10.57
N GLU A 73 5.24 -3.81 -11.65
CA GLU A 73 5.85 -4.65 -12.67
C GLU A 73 6.99 -5.49 -12.09
N ALA A 74 7.85 -4.88 -11.27
CA ALA A 74 8.92 -5.59 -10.58
C ALA A 74 8.39 -6.59 -9.54
N TYR A 75 7.29 -6.24 -8.88
CA TYR A 75 6.65 -7.09 -7.87
C TYR A 75 6.20 -8.44 -8.44
N LEU A 76 5.81 -8.47 -9.72
CA LEU A 76 5.43 -9.72 -10.39
C LEU A 76 6.57 -10.73 -10.47
N GLY A 77 7.82 -10.30 -10.30
CA GLY A 77 8.99 -11.19 -10.26
C GLY A 77 9.22 -11.86 -8.92
N LEU A 78 8.47 -11.49 -7.88
CA LEU A 78 8.62 -12.10 -6.55
C LEU A 78 7.95 -13.48 -6.49
N PRO A 79 8.38 -14.35 -5.54
CA PRO A 79 7.71 -15.65 -5.36
C PRO A 79 6.21 -15.47 -5.13
N GLN A 80 5.41 -16.38 -5.68
CA GLN A 80 3.95 -16.31 -5.59
C GLN A 80 3.48 -16.28 -4.13
N ALA A 81 4.11 -17.05 -3.26
CA ALA A 81 3.76 -17.07 -1.84
C ALA A 81 3.92 -15.69 -1.20
N GLN A 82 4.95 -14.95 -1.60
CA GLN A 82 5.18 -13.59 -1.10
C GLN A 82 4.14 -12.63 -1.66
N GLN A 83 3.81 -12.75 -2.95
CA GLN A 83 2.75 -11.93 -3.55
C GLN A 83 1.40 -12.18 -2.86
N ASP A 84 1.10 -13.42 -2.55
CA ASP A 84 -0.18 -13.80 -1.91
C ASP A 84 -0.28 -13.29 -0.47
N ALA A 85 0.84 -13.01 0.19
CA ALA A 85 0.86 -12.55 1.57
C ALA A 85 0.45 -11.09 1.74
N THR A 86 0.44 -10.31 0.65
CA THR A 86 0.23 -8.85 0.70
C THR A 86 -0.95 -8.42 -0.15
N ILE A 87 -1.81 -7.58 0.44
CA ILE A 87 -2.85 -6.85 -0.31
C ILE A 87 -2.27 -5.50 -0.69
N ILE A 88 -2.27 -5.19 -1.99
CA ILE A 88 -1.79 -3.91 -2.51
C ILE A 88 -2.97 -3.04 -2.91
N VAL A 89 -3.04 -1.84 -2.34
CA VAL A 89 -4.02 -0.82 -2.69
C VAL A 89 -3.27 0.42 -3.18
N MET A 90 -3.62 0.90 -4.36
CA MET A 90 -2.99 2.07 -4.94
C MET A 90 -3.72 3.33 -4.51
N LEU A 91 -2.95 4.36 -4.12
CA LEU A 91 -3.47 5.67 -3.77
C LEU A 91 -3.12 6.66 -4.87
N THR A 92 -4.10 7.47 -5.28
CA THR A 92 -3.88 8.41 -6.38
C THR A 92 -4.66 9.71 -6.17
N THR A 93 -4.09 10.82 -6.65
CA THR A 93 -4.83 12.09 -6.75
C THR A 93 -5.54 12.17 -8.09
N SER A 94 -4.91 11.68 -9.16
CA SER A 94 -5.48 11.63 -10.50
C SER A 94 -4.71 10.61 -11.33
N MET A 95 -5.35 10.07 -12.34
CA MET A 95 -4.75 9.04 -13.18
C MET A 95 -5.22 9.24 -14.62
N ASP A 96 -4.29 9.21 -15.58
CA ASP A 96 -4.65 9.30 -16.98
C ASP A 96 -5.12 7.94 -17.52
N SER A 97 -5.65 7.93 -18.74
CA SER A 97 -6.19 6.71 -19.35
C SER A 97 -5.13 5.65 -19.63
N GLY A 98 -3.89 6.08 -19.90
CA GLY A 98 -2.77 5.15 -20.11
C GLY A 98 -2.40 4.40 -18.84
N ASP A 99 -2.36 5.12 -17.72
CA ASP A 99 -2.09 4.51 -16.41
C ASP A 99 -3.21 3.54 -16.01
N LEU A 100 -4.46 3.92 -16.23
CA LEU A 100 -5.61 3.04 -15.94
C LEU A 100 -5.54 1.74 -16.74
N ALA A 101 -5.17 1.81 -18.01
CA ALA A 101 -5.02 0.63 -18.86
C ALA A 101 -3.91 -0.29 -18.36
N ARG A 102 -2.78 0.28 -17.93
CA ARG A 102 -1.66 -0.50 -17.38
C ARG A 102 -2.02 -1.19 -16.08
N ILE A 103 -2.74 -0.50 -15.19
CA ILE A 103 -3.11 -1.00 -13.88
C ILE A 103 -4.02 -2.21 -13.96
N ASN A 104 -4.90 -2.29 -14.95
CA ASN A 104 -5.80 -3.43 -15.11
C ASN A 104 -5.09 -4.77 -15.23
N GLU A 105 -3.82 -4.77 -15.61
CA GLU A 105 -3.02 -5.98 -15.77
C GLU A 105 -2.08 -6.23 -14.60
N LEU A 106 -2.12 -5.39 -13.55
CA LEU A 106 -1.17 -5.42 -12.45
C LEU A 106 -1.80 -5.95 -11.17
N PRO A 107 -1.00 -6.43 -10.20
CA PRO A 107 -1.49 -7.14 -9.02
C PRO A 107 -1.97 -6.18 -7.92
N ILE A 108 -2.95 -5.33 -8.20
CA ILE A 108 -3.57 -4.49 -7.18
C ILE A 108 -4.94 -5.02 -6.81
N ALA A 109 -5.27 -4.91 -5.51
CA ALA A 109 -6.58 -5.30 -4.99
C ALA A 109 -7.58 -4.17 -5.07
N GLY A 110 -7.12 -2.92 -5.08
CA GLY A 110 -8.02 -1.77 -5.13
C GLY A 110 -7.31 -0.48 -5.46
N LEU A 111 -8.11 0.55 -5.71
CA LEU A 111 -7.66 1.90 -6.05
C LEU A 111 -8.46 2.87 -5.20
N VAL A 112 -7.77 3.75 -4.46
CA VAL A 112 -8.40 4.72 -3.56
C VAL A 112 -7.86 6.11 -3.87
N SER A 113 -8.74 7.09 -3.91
CA SER A 113 -8.32 8.48 -4.10
C SER A 113 -7.73 9.06 -2.82
N LYS A 114 -6.70 9.89 -2.97
CA LYS A 114 -6.14 10.66 -1.86
C LYS A 114 -7.05 11.83 -1.52
N PRO A 115 -7.04 12.29 -0.25
CA PRO A 115 -6.31 11.74 0.90
C PRO A 115 -7.04 10.57 1.55
N LEU A 116 -6.29 9.77 2.33
CA LEU A 116 -6.91 8.75 3.16
C LEU A 116 -7.72 9.41 4.28
N ASN A 117 -8.82 8.77 4.64
CA ASN A 117 -9.63 9.16 5.78
C ASN A 117 -10.23 7.91 6.43
N ARG A 118 -10.96 8.12 7.55
CA ARG A 118 -11.55 7.01 8.29
C ARG A 118 -12.48 6.14 7.42
N GLU A 119 -13.32 6.77 6.62
CA GLU A 119 -14.30 6.06 5.78
C GLU A 119 -13.61 5.18 4.73
N LYS A 120 -12.56 5.69 4.11
CA LYS A 120 -11.78 4.93 3.10
C LYS A 120 -11.05 3.77 3.75
N ILE A 121 -10.46 3.97 4.92
CA ILE A 121 -9.78 2.90 5.66
C ILE A 121 -10.78 1.83 6.07
N ASP A 122 -11.94 2.23 6.60
CA ASP A 122 -12.98 1.27 6.99
C ASP A 122 -13.44 0.43 5.79
N MET A 123 -13.63 1.07 4.64
CA MET A 123 -14.00 0.38 3.40
C MET A 123 -12.92 -0.64 2.99
N LEU A 124 -11.65 -0.26 3.05
CA LEU A 124 -10.54 -1.17 2.74
C LEU A 124 -10.53 -2.38 3.67
N LEU A 125 -10.74 -2.15 4.97
CA LEU A 125 -10.76 -3.23 5.95
C LEU A 125 -11.92 -4.19 5.71
N GLN A 126 -13.09 -3.66 5.39
CA GLN A 126 -14.26 -4.50 5.11
C GLN A 126 -14.09 -5.32 3.83
N LEU A 127 -13.61 -4.69 2.75
CA LEU A 127 -13.50 -5.35 1.45
C LEU A 127 -12.40 -6.40 1.41
N HIS A 128 -11.26 -6.15 2.05
CA HIS A 128 -10.07 -6.98 1.86
C HIS A 128 -9.69 -7.80 3.08
N PHE A 129 -10.18 -7.46 4.27
CA PHE A 129 -9.78 -8.13 5.51
C PHE A 129 -10.96 -8.59 6.34
N HIS A 130 -12.20 -8.33 5.90
CA HIS A 130 -13.42 -8.68 6.62
C HIS A 130 -13.43 -8.12 8.05
N ARG A 131 -12.94 -6.88 8.20
CA ARG A 131 -12.87 -6.17 9.48
C ARG A 131 -13.60 -4.84 9.38
N GLN A 132 -14.08 -4.35 10.52
CA GLN A 132 -14.83 -3.10 10.58
C GLN A 132 -14.32 -2.26 11.75
N LEU A 133 -14.11 -0.96 11.52
CA LEU A 133 -13.74 -0.04 12.57
C LEU A 133 -14.89 0.13 13.56
N PRO A 134 -14.58 0.33 14.85
CA PRO A 134 -15.62 0.66 15.84
C PRO A 134 -16.39 1.92 15.46
N ALA A 135 -17.65 1.91 15.74
CA ALA A 135 -18.54 3.05 15.45
C ALA A 135 -18.13 4.30 16.24
#